data_eddb87aed18d5f9ed54515900c9a2d6f
#
_entry.id   eddb87aed18d5f9ed54515900c9a2d6f
#
_cell.length_a   1.000
_cell.length_b   1.000
_cell.length_c   1.000
_cell.angle_alpha   90.00
_cell.angle_beta   90.00
_cell.angle_gamma   90.00
#
_symmetry.space_group_name_H-M   'P 1'
#
loop_
_entity.id
_entity.type
_entity.pdbx_description
1 polymer ?
#
loop_
_entity_poly.entity_id
_entity_poly.type
_entity_poly.pdbx_seq_one_letter_code
_entity_poly.pdbx_strand_id
1 'polypeptide(L)'
;MIAIVLLAAGQGVRMNSKKQKILHEVGGRPMVLHGFLAAEAVADRPPVLVVGPGETGVRDLLGDRAAYAVQPEALGTGHATMMAAELLRGRADQVVVTYGDMPLLRADTLRRLVDVQRETGATVALLTVPGTPDSSFGRVVRGEDSRVMEIVEVAEARQRPNTGELLSIHELNAGVYCFDGDWLWANITQLPVRQARRGREYYLTDMVGLAVAQGRPVAAVMADDPDEGLGAGTRAEMVEVERAFRRRINGRWLDSGVTLVEPDAIWIGPDVTIGRDTIIWPNTFLQGRTTIGEECVIGPNAIVRDCVV
;
A
#
# COMPACT_ATOMS: atom_id res chain seq x y z
N MET A 1 -20.22 1.12 -7.82
CA MET A 1 -19.84 0.49 -6.52
C MET A 1 -18.35 0.19 -6.51
N ILE A 2 -17.64 0.63 -5.45
CA ILE A 2 -16.20 0.48 -5.27
C ILE A 2 -15.94 -0.69 -4.32
N ALA A 3 -15.14 -1.66 -4.76
CA ALA A 3 -14.60 -2.71 -3.91
C ALA A 3 -13.08 -2.59 -3.82
N ILE A 4 -12.51 -2.92 -2.66
CA ILE A 4 -11.07 -2.90 -2.45
C ILE A 4 -10.59 -4.28 -2.01
N VAL A 5 -9.52 -4.75 -2.65
CA VAL A 5 -8.84 -6.01 -2.37
C VAL A 5 -7.46 -5.70 -1.79
N LEU A 6 -7.18 -6.19 -0.59
CA LEU A 6 -5.85 -6.12 0.02
C LEU A 6 -5.17 -7.49 -0.09
N LEU A 7 -4.04 -7.53 -0.79
CA LEU A 7 -3.23 -8.74 -0.91
C LEU A 7 -2.41 -8.94 0.36
N ALA A 8 -2.75 -9.96 1.12
CA ALA A 8 -2.23 -10.23 2.46
C ALA A 8 -1.71 -11.68 2.63
N ALA A 9 -1.65 -12.47 1.53
CA ALA A 9 -1.25 -13.88 1.57
C ALA A 9 0.28 -14.11 1.60
N GLY A 10 1.08 -13.06 1.48
CA GLY A 10 2.54 -13.16 1.45
C GLY A 10 3.12 -13.67 2.77
N GLN A 11 3.91 -14.75 2.71
CA GLN A 11 4.51 -15.39 3.89
C GLN A 11 5.57 -14.55 4.61
N GLY A 12 6.10 -13.49 4.00
CA GLY A 12 7.09 -12.62 4.61
C GLY A 12 8.40 -13.29 5.05
N VAL A 13 8.86 -14.31 4.34
CA VAL A 13 10.05 -15.12 4.71
C VAL A 13 11.29 -14.26 4.98
N ARG A 14 11.44 -13.13 4.24
CA ARG A 14 12.56 -12.19 4.42
C ARG A 14 12.55 -11.43 5.75
N MET A 15 11.42 -11.44 6.48
CA MET A 15 11.30 -10.84 7.82
C MET A 15 12.01 -11.65 8.90
N ASN A 16 12.32 -12.90 8.62
CA ASN A 16 12.92 -13.84 9.59
C ASN A 16 12.17 -13.79 10.95
N SER A 17 10.87 -14.00 10.91
CA SER A 17 9.98 -13.85 12.05
C SER A 17 8.92 -14.96 12.11
N LYS A 18 8.54 -15.37 13.31
CA LYS A 18 7.38 -16.24 13.55
C LYS A 18 6.05 -15.48 13.39
N LYS A 19 6.09 -14.16 13.58
CA LYS A 19 4.92 -13.27 13.39
C LYS A 19 4.79 -13.01 11.89
N GLN A 20 3.56 -13.09 11.38
CA GLN A 20 3.26 -12.77 9.99
C GLN A 20 3.68 -11.34 9.66
N LYS A 21 4.26 -11.13 8.45
CA LYS A 21 4.82 -9.85 8.03
C LYS A 21 3.90 -8.66 8.27
N ILE A 22 2.68 -8.74 7.82
CA ILE A 22 1.71 -7.65 7.86
C ILE A 22 1.15 -7.35 9.25
N LEU A 23 1.40 -8.21 10.22
CA LEU A 23 1.04 -7.99 11.64
C LEU A 23 2.13 -7.25 12.42
N HIS A 24 3.35 -7.07 11.85
CA HIS A 24 4.35 -6.19 12.48
C HIS A 24 3.85 -4.74 12.50
N GLU A 25 4.23 -4.03 13.55
CA GLU A 25 3.70 -2.69 13.81
C GLU A 25 4.54 -1.60 13.17
N VAL A 26 3.86 -0.58 12.70
CA VAL A 26 4.38 0.72 12.29
C VAL A 26 3.60 1.77 13.08
N GLY A 27 4.30 2.64 13.77
CA GLY A 27 3.66 3.61 14.66
C GLY A 27 2.81 2.98 15.78
N GLY A 28 3.13 1.74 16.20
CA GLY A 28 2.37 1.01 17.23
C GLY A 28 1.07 0.36 16.74
N ARG A 29 0.86 0.28 15.41
CA ARG A 29 -0.32 -0.33 14.79
C ARG A 29 0.11 -1.36 13.74
N PRO A 30 -0.49 -2.58 13.67
CA PRO A 30 -0.18 -3.56 12.63
C PRO A 30 -0.24 -2.95 11.21
N MET A 31 0.74 -3.25 10.36
CA MET A 31 0.82 -2.69 9.00
C MET A 31 -0.47 -2.88 8.21
N VAL A 32 -1.05 -4.07 8.26
CA VAL A 32 -2.30 -4.37 7.54
C VAL A 32 -3.46 -3.48 8.00
N LEU A 33 -3.48 -3.08 9.27
CA LEU A 33 -4.56 -2.23 9.80
C LEU A 33 -4.51 -0.81 9.22
N HIS A 34 -3.32 -0.26 8.94
CA HIS A 34 -3.21 1.04 8.26
C HIS A 34 -3.83 0.99 6.85
N GLY A 35 -3.40 0.02 6.03
CA GLY A 35 -3.95 -0.15 4.68
C GLY A 35 -5.44 -0.49 4.68
N PHE A 36 -5.88 -1.30 5.67
CA PHE A 36 -7.29 -1.63 5.84
C PHE A 36 -8.14 -0.40 6.14
N LEU A 37 -7.72 0.46 7.06
CA LEU A 37 -8.45 1.69 7.40
C LEU A 37 -8.52 2.66 6.21
N ALA A 38 -7.47 2.77 5.42
CA ALA A 38 -7.49 3.55 4.19
C ALA A 38 -8.47 2.96 3.16
N ALA A 39 -8.50 1.64 3.02
CA ALA A 39 -9.42 0.94 2.14
C ALA A 39 -10.88 1.04 2.60
N GLU A 40 -11.13 0.83 3.89
CA GLU A 40 -12.48 0.92 4.49
C GLU A 40 -13.09 2.32 4.33
N ALA A 41 -12.28 3.37 4.36
CA ALA A 41 -12.73 4.76 4.17
C ALA A 41 -13.15 5.08 2.73
N VAL A 42 -12.87 4.23 1.76
CA VAL A 42 -13.14 4.44 0.32
C VAL A 42 -14.12 3.42 -0.25
N ALA A 43 -14.08 2.19 0.26
CA ALA A 43 -14.90 1.09 -0.23
C ALA A 43 -16.39 1.27 0.12
N ASP A 44 -17.27 0.93 -0.82
CA ASP A 44 -18.73 0.91 -0.60
C ASP A 44 -19.21 -0.38 0.13
N ARG A 45 -18.29 -1.28 0.43
CA ARG A 45 -18.53 -2.58 1.08
C ARG A 45 -17.29 -3.01 1.87
N PRO A 46 -17.41 -4.00 2.79
CA PRO A 46 -16.25 -4.51 3.52
C PRO A 46 -15.10 -4.86 2.58
N PRO A 47 -13.88 -4.33 2.80
CA PRO A 47 -12.72 -4.68 1.98
C PRO A 47 -12.45 -6.19 2.01
N VAL A 48 -12.00 -6.73 0.88
CA VAL A 48 -11.65 -8.15 0.76
C VAL A 48 -10.15 -8.33 1.05
N LEU A 49 -9.82 -9.10 2.07
CA LEU A 49 -8.45 -9.52 2.33
C LEU A 49 -8.17 -10.88 1.71
N VAL A 50 -7.16 -10.96 0.87
CA VAL A 50 -6.67 -12.23 0.35
C VAL A 50 -5.56 -12.72 1.27
N VAL A 51 -5.84 -13.79 2.01
CA VAL A 51 -4.95 -14.34 3.04
C VAL A 51 -4.42 -15.72 2.67
N GLY A 52 -3.34 -16.14 3.30
CA GLY A 52 -2.81 -17.50 3.15
C GLY A 52 -3.64 -18.55 3.90
N PRO A 53 -3.40 -19.85 3.64
CA PRO A 53 -4.06 -20.93 4.37
C PRO A 53 -3.71 -20.89 5.85
N GLY A 54 -4.73 -21.11 6.72
CA GLY A 54 -4.54 -21.14 8.18
C GLY A 54 -4.23 -19.79 8.82
N GLU A 55 -4.37 -18.69 8.07
CA GLU A 55 -4.19 -17.35 8.61
C GLU A 55 -5.34 -17.01 9.59
N THR A 56 -4.99 -16.68 10.85
CA THR A 56 -5.94 -16.30 11.90
C THR A 56 -5.69 -14.90 12.44
N GLY A 57 -4.45 -14.43 12.50
CA GLY A 57 -4.08 -13.17 13.14
C GLY A 57 -4.72 -11.94 12.49
N VAL A 58 -4.88 -11.92 11.17
CA VAL A 58 -5.61 -10.85 10.48
C VAL A 58 -7.11 -10.95 10.71
N ARG A 59 -7.65 -12.20 10.76
CA ARG A 59 -9.07 -12.43 11.07
C ARG A 59 -9.40 -12.03 12.50
N ASP A 60 -8.53 -12.35 13.46
CA ASP A 60 -8.69 -11.95 14.86
C ASP A 60 -8.64 -10.42 15.03
N LEU A 61 -7.80 -9.74 14.21
CA LEU A 61 -7.66 -8.29 14.25
C LEU A 61 -8.86 -7.55 13.64
N LEU A 62 -9.40 -8.02 12.51
CA LEU A 62 -10.37 -7.28 11.71
C LEU A 62 -11.81 -7.81 11.85
N GLY A 63 -11.98 -9.08 12.23
CA GLY A 63 -13.29 -9.70 12.39
C GLY A 63 -14.19 -9.55 11.17
N ASP A 64 -15.45 -9.22 11.42
CA ASP A 64 -16.49 -9.04 10.40
C ASP A 64 -16.40 -7.70 9.63
N ARG A 65 -15.45 -6.84 9.97
CA ARG A 65 -15.18 -5.61 9.20
C ARG A 65 -14.64 -5.90 7.80
N ALA A 66 -14.07 -7.09 7.58
CA ALA A 66 -13.49 -7.53 6.31
C ALA A 66 -14.16 -8.78 5.77
N ALA A 67 -14.17 -8.94 4.44
CA ALA A 67 -14.40 -10.21 3.80
C ALA A 67 -13.07 -10.92 3.52
N TYR A 68 -13.04 -12.24 3.44
CA TYR A 68 -11.80 -13.00 3.30
C TYR A 68 -11.86 -13.97 2.15
N ALA A 69 -10.84 -13.92 1.28
CA ALA A 69 -10.56 -14.94 0.28
C ALA A 69 -9.24 -15.64 0.64
N VAL A 70 -9.13 -16.95 0.36
CA VAL A 70 -7.91 -17.71 0.68
C VAL A 70 -7.15 -17.99 -0.60
N GLN A 71 -5.87 -17.62 -0.62
CA GLN A 71 -4.93 -18.02 -1.65
C GLN A 71 -4.25 -19.33 -1.22
N PRO A 72 -4.62 -20.50 -1.76
CA PRO A 72 -4.12 -21.79 -1.27
C PRO A 72 -2.63 -21.99 -1.57
N GLU A 73 -2.14 -21.45 -2.68
CA GLU A 73 -0.75 -21.52 -3.12
C GLU A 73 -0.23 -20.13 -3.47
N ALA A 74 1.00 -19.81 -3.08
CA ALA A 74 1.62 -18.51 -3.33
C ALA A 74 2.11 -18.38 -4.80
N LEU A 75 1.15 -18.28 -5.73
CA LEU A 75 1.40 -18.18 -7.18
C LEU A 75 1.38 -16.73 -7.71
N GLY A 76 1.76 -15.77 -6.88
CA GLY A 76 1.90 -14.36 -7.28
C GLY A 76 0.63 -13.52 -7.07
N THR A 77 0.75 -12.22 -7.40
CA THR A 77 -0.25 -11.19 -7.11
C THR A 77 -1.50 -11.30 -7.99
N GLY A 78 -1.34 -11.70 -9.25
CA GLY A 78 -2.47 -11.99 -10.15
C GLY A 78 -3.32 -13.14 -9.61
N HIS A 79 -2.69 -14.25 -9.20
CA HIS A 79 -3.40 -15.38 -8.59
C HIS A 79 -4.09 -15.00 -7.28
N ALA A 80 -3.44 -14.20 -6.43
CA ALA A 80 -4.07 -13.69 -5.22
C ALA A 80 -5.34 -12.88 -5.54
N THR A 81 -5.27 -12.01 -6.54
CA THR A 81 -6.43 -11.20 -6.97
C THR A 81 -7.56 -12.10 -7.50
N MET A 82 -7.25 -13.18 -8.24
CA MET A 82 -8.27 -14.13 -8.72
C MET A 82 -9.10 -14.72 -7.59
N MET A 83 -8.54 -14.91 -6.39
CA MET A 83 -9.27 -15.47 -5.24
C MET A 83 -10.41 -14.57 -4.76
N ALA A 84 -10.36 -13.28 -5.03
CA ALA A 84 -11.43 -12.35 -4.69
C ALA A 84 -12.63 -12.41 -5.67
N ALA A 85 -12.49 -13.12 -6.80
CA ALA A 85 -13.51 -13.15 -7.87
C ALA A 85 -14.88 -13.65 -7.40
N GLU A 86 -14.94 -14.67 -6.55
CA GLU A 86 -16.22 -15.22 -6.03
C GLU A 86 -16.99 -14.19 -5.19
N LEU A 87 -16.28 -13.30 -4.51
CA LEU A 87 -16.88 -12.28 -3.66
C LEU A 87 -17.28 -11.02 -4.42
N LEU A 88 -16.60 -10.71 -5.57
CA LEU A 88 -16.69 -9.40 -6.20
C LEU A 88 -17.20 -9.40 -7.64
N ARG A 89 -17.13 -10.51 -8.38
CA ARG A 89 -17.58 -10.58 -9.78
C ARG A 89 -19.07 -10.22 -9.89
N GLY A 90 -19.39 -9.24 -10.74
CA GLY A 90 -20.75 -8.72 -10.93
C GLY A 90 -21.30 -7.96 -9.71
N ARG A 91 -20.44 -7.56 -8.76
CA ARG A 91 -20.82 -6.88 -7.51
C ARG A 91 -20.06 -5.60 -7.24
N ALA A 92 -19.18 -5.18 -8.14
CA ALA A 92 -18.43 -3.95 -8.06
C ALA A 92 -18.05 -3.47 -9.46
N ASP A 93 -18.32 -2.20 -9.73
CA ASP A 93 -17.99 -1.55 -11.02
C ASP A 93 -16.49 -1.23 -11.08
N GLN A 94 -15.92 -0.86 -9.93
CA GLN A 94 -14.52 -0.54 -9.78
C GLN A 94 -13.88 -1.44 -8.71
N VAL A 95 -12.76 -2.06 -9.04
CA VAL A 95 -12.01 -2.94 -8.14
C VAL A 95 -10.61 -2.37 -7.93
N VAL A 96 -10.37 -1.87 -6.74
CA VAL A 96 -9.03 -1.44 -6.33
C VAL A 96 -8.27 -2.64 -5.75
N VAL A 97 -7.04 -2.85 -6.20
CA VAL A 97 -6.14 -3.86 -5.65
C VAL A 97 -4.91 -3.19 -5.07
N THR A 98 -4.62 -3.49 -3.81
CA THR A 98 -3.47 -2.97 -3.06
C THR A 98 -2.87 -4.05 -2.16
N TYR A 99 -1.85 -3.72 -1.38
CA TYR A 99 -1.13 -4.67 -0.54
C TYR A 99 -1.32 -4.37 0.95
N GLY A 100 -1.37 -5.42 1.77
CA GLY A 100 -1.47 -5.32 3.23
C GLY A 100 -0.19 -4.84 3.93
N ASP A 101 0.91 -4.68 3.19
CA ASP A 101 2.22 -4.21 3.70
C ASP A 101 2.60 -2.80 3.24
N MET A 102 1.62 -2.02 2.77
CA MET A 102 1.77 -0.60 2.39
C MET A 102 1.07 0.32 3.42
N PRO A 103 1.63 0.49 4.62
CA PRO A 103 0.93 1.19 5.72
C PRO A 103 0.86 2.71 5.53
N LEU A 104 1.55 3.27 4.55
CA LEU A 104 1.58 4.70 4.28
C LEU A 104 0.60 5.14 3.19
N LEU A 105 -0.07 4.21 2.52
CA LEU A 105 -1.08 4.49 1.49
C LEU A 105 -2.29 5.18 2.11
N ARG A 106 -2.70 6.32 1.53
CA ARG A 106 -3.78 7.16 2.07
C ARG A 106 -5.12 6.91 1.37
N ALA A 107 -6.20 7.14 2.11
CA ALA A 107 -7.56 7.06 1.57
C ALA A 107 -7.79 8.07 0.43
N ASP A 108 -7.26 9.28 0.54
CA ASP A 108 -7.41 10.32 -0.48
C ASP A 108 -6.72 9.95 -1.79
N THR A 109 -5.57 9.28 -1.71
CA THR A 109 -4.87 8.75 -2.88
C THR A 109 -5.66 7.62 -3.55
N LEU A 110 -6.28 6.73 -2.75
CA LEU A 110 -7.17 5.70 -3.27
C LEU A 110 -8.41 6.29 -3.94
N ARG A 111 -9.05 7.33 -3.34
CA ARG A 111 -10.17 8.04 -3.96
C ARG A 111 -9.78 8.67 -5.29
N ARG A 112 -8.65 9.39 -5.32
CA ARG A 112 -8.14 10.00 -6.56
C ARG A 112 -7.90 8.97 -7.66
N LEU A 113 -7.36 7.80 -7.31
CA LEU A 113 -7.15 6.71 -8.27
C LEU A 113 -8.47 6.21 -8.86
N VAL A 114 -9.49 6.03 -8.02
CA VAL A 114 -10.85 5.64 -8.41
C VAL A 114 -11.51 6.72 -9.28
N ASP A 115 -11.38 8.00 -8.91
CA ASP A 115 -11.96 9.10 -9.65
C ASP A 115 -11.31 9.25 -11.02
N VAL A 116 -9.99 9.19 -11.12
CA VAL A 116 -9.28 9.23 -12.42
C VAL A 116 -9.70 8.06 -13.31
N GLN A 117 -9.83 6.85 -12.77
CA GLN A 117 -10.30 5.69 -13.55
C GLN A 117 -11.69 5.96 -14.12
N ARG A 118 -12.61 6.51 -13.32
CA ARG A 118 -13.99 6.82 -13.71
C ARG A 118 -14.06 7.97 -14.72
N GLU A 119 -13.38 9.08 -14.47
CA GLU A 119 -13.42 10.29 -15.28
C GLU A 119 -12.81 10.09 -16.67
N THR A 120 -11.74 9.31 -16.74
CA THR A 120 -11.06 9.00 -18.00
C THR A 120 -11.65 7.83 -18.75
N GLY A 121 -12.54 7.05 -18.13
CA GLY A 121 -13.04 5.79 -18.68
C GLY A 121 -11.93 4.74 -18.85
N ALA A 122 -10.82 4.87 -18.10
CA ALA A 122 -9.71 3.95 -18.18
C ALA A 122 -10.13 2.55 -17.72
N THR A 123 -9.69 1.53 -18.43
CA THR A 123 -9.89 0.13 -18.03
C THR A 123 -9.01 -0.22 -16.83
N VAL A 124 -7.84 0.39 -16.75
CA VAL A 124 -6.91 0.30 -15.62
C VAL A 124 -6.38 1.69 -15.28
N ALA A 125 -6.49 2.10 -14.03
CA ALA A 125 -5.70 3.20 -13.50
C ALA A 125 -4.67 2.63 -12.50
N LEU A 126 -3.42 3.07 -12.59
CA LEU A 126 -2.36 2.63 -11.70
C LEU A 126 -1.77 3.79 -10.90
N LEU A 127 -1.40 3.53 -9.66
CA LEU A 127 -0.65 4.48 -8.83
C LEU A 127 0.83 4.38 -9.16
N THR A 128 1.46 5.53 -9.40
CA THR A 128 2.89 5.64 -9.61
C THR A 128 3.54 6.51 -8.53
N VAL A 129 4.83 6.31 -8.32
CA VAL A 129 5.66 7.14 -7.44
C VAL A 129 6.93 7.53 -8.17
N PRO A 130 7.51 8.71 -7.88
CA PRO A 130 8.83 9.04 -8.38
C PRO A 130 9.89 8.20 -7.66
N GLY A 131 10.94 7.84 -8.36
CA GLY A 131 12.03 7.06 -7.76
C GLY A 131 13.34 7.17 -8.52
N THR A 132 14.30 6.37 -8.09
CA THR A 132 15.68 6.37 -8.58
C THR A 132 15.98 5.08 -9.38
N PRO A 133 17.01 5.07 -10.23
CA PRO A 133 17.38 3.92 -11.05
C PRO A 133 17.68 2.63 -10.27
N ASP A 134 18.13 2.74 -9.02
CA ASP A 134 18.44 1.63 -8.11
C ASP A 134 17.22 1.07 -7.38
N SER A 135 16.04 1.70 -7.55
CA SER A 135 14.79 1.20 -6.99
C SER A 135 14.45 -0.21 -7.47
N SER A 136 13.89 -1.02 -6.58
CA SER A 136 13.40 -2.37 -6.86
C SER A 136 12.00 -2.42 -7.49
N PHE A 137 11.32 -1.29 -7.63
CA PHE A 137 9.98 -1.21 -8.21
C PHE A 137 10.00 -1.40 -9.74
N GLY A 138 8.91 -1.92 -10.30
CA GLY A 138 8.67 -1.96 -11.75
C GLY A 138 8.69 -0.57 -12.37
N ARG A 139 9.13 -0.47 -13.62
CA ARG A 139 9.21 0.78 -14.39
C ARG A 139 7.94 0.94 -15.21
N VAL A 140 7.35 2.14 -15.19
CA VAL A 140 6.21 2.48 -16.02
C VAL A 140 6.72 2.99 -17.36
N VAL A 141 6.57 2.18 -18.40
CA VAL A 141 7.02 2.52 -19.76
C VAL A 141 5.90 3.28 -20.46
N ARG A 142 6.24 4.44 -21.01
CA ARG A 142 5.31 5.26 -21.81
C ARG A 142 5.70 5.26 -23.28
N GLY A 143 4.70 5.33 -24.16
CA GLY A 143 4.88 5.55 -25.59
C GLY A 143 5.20 7.01 -25.91
N GLU A 144 5.43 7.29 -27.21
CA GLU A 144 5.70 8.65 -27.70
C GLU A 144 4.54 9.64 -27.43
N ASP A 145 3.31 9.13 -27.33
CA ASP A 145 2.09 9.87 -27.00
C ASP A 145 1.87 10.00 -25.48
N SER A 146 2.87 9.67 -24.68
CA SER A 146 2.85 9.67 -23.20
C SER A 146 1.87 8.68 -22.55
N ARG A 147 1.21 7.82 -23.32
CA ARG A 147 0.36 6.75 -22.78
C ARG A 147 1.18 5.66 -22.11
N VAL A 148 0.63 5.09 -21.06
CA VAL A 148 1.23 3.89 -20.42
C VAL A 148 1.13 2.73 -21.40
N MET A 149 2.28 2.08 -21.66
CA MET A 149 2.37 0.93 -22.56
C MET A 149 2.53 -0.38 -21.81
N GLU A 150 3.39 -0.41 -20.82
CA GLU A 150 3.64 -1.59 -20.01
C GLU A 150 4.29 -1.22 -18.66
N ILE A 151 4.28 -2.18 -17.74
CA ILE A 151 5.11 -2.15 -16.55
C ILE A 151 6.19 -3.21 -16.71
N VAL A 152 7.45 -2.80 -16.58
CA VAL A 152 8.60 -3.71 -16.69
C VAL A 152 9.23 -3.91 -15.33
N GLU A 153 9.17 -5.13 -14.82
CA GLU A 153 9.81 -5.50 -13.56
C GLU A 153 11.34 -5.42 -13.68
N VAL A 154 12.04 -5.08 -12.60
CA VAL A 154 13.51 -4.92 -12.61
C VAL A 154 14.23 -6.19 -13.11
N ALA A 155 13.75 -7.36 -12.70
CA ALA A 155 14.32 -8.63 -13.14
C ALA A 155 14.18 -8.86 -14.65
N GLU A 156 13.09 -8.39 -15.24
CA GLU A 156 12.82 -8.42 -16.68
C GLU A 156 13.63 -7.35 -17.41
N ALA A 157 13.66 -6.13 -16.90
CA ALA A 157 14.45 -5.03 -17.47
C ALA A 157 15.92 -5.41 -17.66
N ARG A 158 16.49 -6.15 -16.69
CA ARG A 158 17.88 -6.63 -16.75
C ARG A 158 18.13 -7.67 -17.83
N GLN A 159 17.11 -8.27 -18.42
CA GLN A 159 17.21 -9.26 -19.49
C GLN A 159 16.93 -8.65 -20.87
N ARG A 160 16.41 -7.41 -20.92
CA ARG A 160 16.12 -6.72 -22.18
C ARG A 160 17.35 -6.01 -22.74
N PRO A 161 17.50 -5.89 -24.08
CA PRO A 161 18.64 -5.20 -24.74
C PRO A 161 18.82 -3.75 -24.29
N ASN A 162 17.72 -3.05 -23.97
CA ASN A 162 17.68 -1.66 -23.55
C ASN A 162 17.67 -1.49 -22.02
N THR A 163 18.32 -2.37 -21.29
CA THR A 163 18.40 -2.38 -19.82
C THR A 163 18.70 -1.01 -19.22
N GLY A 164 19.70 -0.29 -19.73
CA GLY A 164 20.10 1.01 -19.18
C GLY A 164 19.01 2.07 -19.30
N GLU A 165 18.32 2.10 -20.43
CA GLU A 165 17.19 2.99 -20.68
C GLU A 165 16.01 2.67 -19.76
N LEU A 166 15.61 1.40 -19.68
CA LEU A 166 14.52 0.97 -18.82
C LEU A 166 14.79 1.28 -17.34
N LEU A 167 15.99 0.99 -16.85
CA LEU A 167 16.33 1.23 -15.44
C LEU A 167 16.47 2.73 -15.13
N SER A 168 16.68 3.59 -16.12
CA SER A 168 16.73 5.05 -15.94
C SER A 168 15.35 5.70 -15.80
N ILE A 169 14.26 4.98 -16.04
CA ILE A 169 12.90 5.49 -15.87
C ILE A 169 12.65 5.80 -14.39
N HIS A 170 12.24 7.05 -14.11
CA HIS A 170 11.96 7.54 -12.77
C HIS A 170 10.50 7.37 -12.32
N GLU A 171 9.60 7.03 -13.23
CA GLU A 171 8.20 6.72 -12.88
C GLU A 171 8.08 5.23 -12.53
N LEU A 172 7.79 4.97 -11.26
CA LEU A 172 7.78 3.63 -10.70
C LEU A 172 6.35 3.19 -10.40
N ASN A 173 6.09 1.92 -10.62
CA ASN A 173 4.83 1.28 -10.29
C ASN A 173 4.73 1.05 -8.77
N ALA A 174 3.80 1.72 -8.11
CA ALA A 174 3.54 1.52 -6.68
C ALA A 174 2.80 0.21 -6.36
N GLY A 175 2.30 -0.50 -7.39
CA GLY A 175 1.59 -1.76 -7.20
C GLY A 175 0.11 -1.61 -6.82
N VAL A 176 -0.44 -0.41 -6.83
CA VAL A 176 -1.85 -0.14 -6.54
C VAL A 176 -2.58 0.15 -7.84
N TYR A 177 -3.71 -0.52 -8.05
CA TYR A 177 -4.48 -0.44 -9.29
C TYR A 177 -5.96 -0.26 -9.01
N CYS A 178 -6.65 0.50 -9.86
CA CYS A 178 -8.11 0.51 -9.97
C CYS A 178 -8.49 -0.04 -11.34
N PHE A 179 -9.23 -1.11 -11.35
CA PHE A 179 -9.70 -1.78 -12.57
C PHE A 179 -11.18 -1.53 -12.80
N ASP A 180 -11.59 -1.49 -14.06
CA ASP A 180 -12.96 -1.82 -14.43
C ASP A 180 -13.27 -3.24 -13.97
N GLY A 181 -14.32 -3.40 -13.16
CA GLY A 181 -14.59 -4.66 -12.49
C GLY A 181 -14.95 -5.79 -13.48
N ASP A 182 -15.81 -5.49 -14.46
CA ASP A 182 -16.23 -6.51 -15.42
C ASP A 182 -15.07 -6.93 -16.31
N TRP A 183 -14.27 -5.99 -16.76
CA TRP A 183 -13.07 -6.27 -17.54
C TRP A 183 -12.04 -7.08 -16.75
N LEU A 184 -11.79 -6.72 -15.49
CA LEU A 184 -10.85 -7.44 -14.64
C LEU A 184 -11.22 -8.93 -14.56
N TRP A 185 -12.47 -9.22 -14.19
CA TRP A 185 -12.89 -10.60 -13.98
C TRP A 185 -13.02 -11.40 -15.26
N ALA A 186 -13.26 -10.75 -16.40
CA ALA A 186 -13.27 -11.41 -17.71
C ALA A 186 -11.87 -11.79 -18.21
N ASN A 187 -10.83 -11.06 -17.77
CA ASN A 187 -9.49 -11.16 -18.36
C ASN A 187 -8.41 -11.69 -17.41
N ILE A 188 -8.59 -11.61 -16.08
CA ILE A 188 -7.52 -11.96 -15.12
C ILE A 188 -7.03 -13.41 -15.24
N THR A 189 -7.86 -14.33 -15.71
CA THR A 189 -7.47 -15.72 -15.96
C THR A 189 -6.61 -15.93 -17.21
N GLN A 190 -6.44 -14.87 -18.04
CA GLN A 190 -5.58 -14.88 -19.22
C GLN A 190 -4.13 -14.49 -18.89
N LEU A 191 -3.83 -14.14 -17.64
CA LEU A 191 -2.47 -13.78 -17.22
C LEU A 191 -1.48 -14.90 -17.55
N PRO A 192 -0.32 -14.56 -18.15
CA PRO A 192 0.71 -15.55 -18.43
C PRO A 192 1.35 -16.08 -17.15
N VAL A 193 1.71 -17.34 -17.16
CA VAL A 193 2.54 -17.93 -16.10
C VAL A 193 3.98 -17.53 -16.34
N ARG A 194 4.58 -16.80 -15.41
CA ARG A 194 5.99 -16.43 -15.46
C ARG A 194 6.83 -17.32 -14.55
N GLN A 195 8.07 -17.58 -14.96
CA GLN A 195 9.04 -18.24 -14.10
C GLN A 195 9.70 -17.20 -13.19
N ALA A 196 9.46 -17.33 -11.89
CA ALA A 196 10.05 -16.48 -10.87
C ALA A 196 11.03 -17.27 -9.99
N ARG A 197 11.73 -16.57 -9.09
CA ARG A 197 12.70 -17.20 -8.18
C ARG A 197 12.10 -18.33 -7.31
N ARG A 198 10.79 -18.28 -7.05
CA ARG A 198 10.06 -19.22 -6.18
C ARG A 198 9.15 -20.18 -6.93
N GLY A 199 9.30 -20.28 -8.25
CA GLY A 199 8.47 -21.12 -9.08
C GLY A 199 7.59 -20.33 -10.08
N ARG A 200 6.39 -20.81 -10.33
CA ARG A 200 5.45 -20.17 -11.25
C ARG A 200 4.71 -19.04 -10.55
N GLU A 201 4.62 -17.88 -11.19
CA GLU A 201 3.89 -16.73 -10.67
C GLU A 201 3.04 -16.07 -11.76
N TYR A 202 1.87 -15.55 -11.37
CA TYR A 202 1.01 -14.68 -12.16
C TYR A 202 1.20 -13.24 -11.65
N TYR A 203 1.74 -12.37 -12.47
CA TYR A 203 1.94 -10.98 -12.08
C TYR A 203 0.74 -10.13 -12.41
N LEU A 204 0.22 -9.40 -11.42
CA LEU A 204 -0.90 -8.48 -11.66
C LEU A 204 -0.50 -7.33 -12.60
N THR A 205 0.77 -6.97 -12.63
CA THR A 205 1.34 -5.97 -13.56
C THR A 205 1.08 -6.30 -15.03
N ASP A 206 0.97 -7.59 -15.38
CA ASP A 206 0.68 -8.02 -16.75
C ASP A 206 -0.72 -7.62 -17.22
N MET A 207 -1.65 -7.30 -16.31
CA MET A 207 -2.97 -6.76 -16.67
C MET A 207 -2.88 -5.43 -17.40
N VAL A 208 -1.87 -4.61 -17.12
CA VAL A 208 -1.63 -3.34 -17.82
C VAL A 208 -1.27 -3.60 -19.28
N GLY A 209 -0.30 -4.47 -19.53
CA GLY A 209 0.08 -4.86 -20.90
C GLY A 209 -1.08 -5.53 -21.66
N LEU A 210 -1.91 -6.32 -20.98
CA LEU A 210 -3.09 -6.95 -21.58
C LEU A 210 -4.14 -5.91 -21.98
N ALA A 211 -4.40 -4.89 -21.13
CA ALA A 211 -5.31 -3.79 -21.48
C ALA A 211 -4.81 -3.03 -22.71
N VAL A 212 -3.52 -2.69 -22.75
CA VAL A 212 -2.90 -2.01 -23.90
C VAL A 212 -3.00 -2.85 -25.18
N ALA A 213 -2.69 -4.14 -25.10
CA ALA A 213 -2.78 -5.06 -26.25
C ALA A 213 -4.21 -5.17 -26.82
N GLN A 214 -5.22 -5.00 -25.95
CA GLN A 214 -6.64 -4.96 -26.34
C GLN A 214 -7.10 -3.57 -26.79
N GLY A 215 -6.21 -2.57 -26.90
CA GLY A 215 -6.55 -1.20 -27.26
C GLY A 215 -7.38 -0.47 -26.19
N ARG A 216 -7.33 -0.93 -24.94
CA ARG A 216 -8.06 -0.33 -23.82
C ARG A 216 -7.25 0.81 -23.19
N PRO A 217 -7.92 1.89 -22.75
CA PRO A 217 -7.24 3.02 -22.11
C PRO A 217 -6.68 2.64 -20.74
N VAL A 218 -5.44 3.08 -20.48
CA VAL A 218 -4.75 2.96 -19.20
C VAL A 218 -4.36 4.35 -18.70
N ALA A 219 -4.71 4.67 -17.46
CA ALA A 219 -4.33 5.91 -16.81
C ALA A 219 -3.28 5.66 -15.71
N ALA A 220 -2.46 6.67 -15.42
CA ALA A 220 -1.54 6.64 -14.29
C ALA A 220 -1.72 7.88 -13.43
N VAL A 221 -1.67 7.69 -12.11
CA VAL A 221 -1.81 8.72 -11.09
C VAL A 221 -0.54 8.74 -10.28
N MET A 222 0.23 9.84 -10.36
CA MET A 222 1.40 10.04 -9.52
C MET A 222 0.98 10.36 -8.08
N ALA A 223 1.49 9.63 -7.09
CA ALA A 223 1.26 9.95 -5.68
C ALA A 223 1.87 11.32 -5.33
N ASP A 224 1.16 12.10 -4.51
CA ASP A 224 1.67 13.40 -4.03
C ASP A 224 2.80 13.22 -3.01
N ASP A 225 2.73 12.14 -2.24
CA ASP A 225 3.74 11.74 -1.28
C ASP A 225 4.38 10.42 -1.75
N PRO A 226 5.66 10.44 -2.18
CA PRO A 226 6.33 9.24 -2.68
C PRO A 226 6.44 8.12 -1.63
N ASP A 227 6.40 8.46 -0.35
CA ASP A 227 6.44 7.48 0.74
C ASP A 227 5.20 6.55 0.76
N GLU A 228 4.11 6.93 0.07
CA GLU A 228 2.91 6.07 -0.04
C GLU A 228 3.19 4.75 -0.78
N GLY A 229 4.20 4.72 -1.65
CA GLY A 229 4.65 3.50 -2.32
C GLY A 229 5.47 2.55 -1.45
N LEU A 230 5.92 2.99 -0.26
CA LEU A 230 6.77 2.18 0.59
C LEU A 230 6.02 0.98 1.18
N GLY A 231 6.60 -0.19 0.99
CA GLY A 231 6.17 -1.44 1.60
C GLY A 231 7.30 -2.06 2.44
N ALA A 232 6.95 -2.88 3.43
CA ALA A 232 7.92 -3.53 4.28
C ALA A 232 7.98 -5.05 4.07
N GLY A 233 8.88 -5.50 3.23
CA GLY A 233 9.17 -6.92 3.00
C GLY A 233 10.32 -7.46 3.85
N THR A 234 11.14 -6.59 4.44
CA THR A 234 12.29 -6.90 5.31
C THR A 234 12.28 -6.02 6.55
N ARG A 235 13.12 -6.36 7.55
CA ARG A 235 13.30 -5.51 8.75
C ARG A 235 13.91 -4.16 8.43
N ALA A 236 14.81 -4.09 7.46
CA ALA A 236 15.40 -2.83 7.03
C ALA A 236 14.35 -1.92 6.37
N GLU A 237 13.58 -2.45 5.42
CA GLU A 237 12.47 -1.72 4.80
C GLU A 237 11.43 -1.27 5.85
N MET A 238 11.18 -2.07 6.88
CA MET A 238 10.28 -1.69 7.96
C MET A 238 10.79 -0.48 8.77
N VAL A 239 12.10 -0.34 8.95
CA VAL A 239 12.70 0.85 9.59
C VAL A 239 12.48 2.10 8.73
N GLU A 240 12.61 1.99 7.40
CA GLU A 240 12.35 3.11 6.50
C GLU A 240 10.87 3.52 6.50
N VAL A 241 9.97 2.55 6.50
CA VAL A 241 8.53 2.80 6.63
C VAL A 241 8.20 3.47 7.96
N GLU A 242 8.80 3.03 9.09
CA GLU A 242 8.61 3.65 10.40
C GLU A 242 9.12 5.10 10.43
N ARG A 243 10.27 5.37 9.80
CA ARG A 243 10.80 6.74 9.67
C ARG A 243 9.86 7.64 8.86
N ALA A 244 9.36 7.16 7.74
CA ALA A 244 8.42 7.90 6.89
C ALA A 244 7.10 8.15 7.63
N PHE A 245 6.56 7.14 8.33
CA PHE A 245 5.39 7.29 9.19
C PHE A 245 5.60 8.37 10.26
N ARG A 246 6.73 8.32 10.97
CA ARG A 246 7.07 9.31 12.00
C ARG A 246 7.18 10.73 11.43
N ARG A 247 7.87 10.91 10.29
CA ARG A 247 7.93 12.23 9.63
C ARG A 247 6.54 12.78 9.34
N ARG A 248 5.64 11.94 8.80
CA ARG A 248 4.26 12.32 8.46
C ARG A 248 3.45 12.71 9.69
N ILE A 249 3.49 11.88 10.75
CA ILE A 249 2.75 12.16 11.99
C ILE A 249 3.30 13.41 12.68
N ASN A 250 4.62 13.54 12.80
CA ASN A 250 5.24 14.69 13.44
C ASN A 250 5.00 15.97 12.66
N GLY A 251 5.07 15.94 11.31
CA GLY A 251 4.71 17.07 10.44
C GLY A 251 3.28 17.56 10.72
N ARG A 252 2.31 16.65 10.80
CA ARG A 252 0.92 17.00 11.12
C ARG A 252 0.79 17.74 12.46
N TRP A 253 1.54 17.33 13.48
CA TRP A 253 1.50 17.99 14.78
C TRP A 253 2.18 19.35 14.78
N LEU A 254 3.30 19.52 14.07
CA LEU A 254 3.93 20.81 13.84
C LEU A 254 2.95 21.77 13.15
N ASP A 255 2.28 21.34 12.09
CA ASP A 255 1.27 22.14 11.37
C ASP A 255 0.06 22.48 12.25
N SER A 256 -0.22 21.67 13.27
CA SER A 256 -1.33 21.88 14.22
C SER A 256 -0.96 22.79 15.40
N GLY A 257 0.26 23.34 15.45
CA GLY A 257 0.71 24.25 16.50
C GLY A 257 1.31 23.57 17.72
N VAL A 258 1.77 22.31 17.58
CA VAL A 258 2.55 21.60 18.61
C VAL A 258 4.05 21.80 18.34
N THR A 259 4.82 22.11 19.36
CA THR A 259 6.27 22.22 19.25
C THR A 259 6.94 20.88 19.50
N LEU A 260 7.65 20.34 18.52
CA LEU A 260 8.51 19.18 18.65
C LEU A 260 9.97 19.63 18.63
N VAL A 261 10.69 19.53 19.75
CA VAL A 261 12.05 20.11 19.90
C VAL A 261 13.07 19.38 19.01
N GLU A 262 12.92 18.05 18.87
CA GLU A 262 13.71 17.22 17.95
C GLU A 262 12.80 16.16 17.35
N PRO A 263 12.13 16.45 16.21
CA PRO A 263 11.11 15.56 15.64
C PRO A 263 11.61 14.14 15.35
N ASP A 264 12.88 13.98 14.99
CA ASP A 264 13.46 12.68 14.70
C ASP A 264 13.66 11.79 15.96
N ALA A 265 13.64 12.40 17.13
CA ALA A 265 13.74 11.73 18.42
C ALA A 265 12.40 11.69 19.20
N ILE A 266 11.27 11.84 18.48
CA ILE A 266 9.93 11.81 19.07
C ILE A 266 9.05 10.81 18.32
N TRP A 267 8.37 9.92 19.06
CA TRP A 267 7.49 8.87 18.52
C TRP A 267 6.06 9.13 18.97
N ILE A 268 5.19 9.46 18.03
CA ILE A 268 3.76 9.73 18.29
C ILE A 268 2.92 8.71 17.53
N GLY A 269 2.08 7.99 18.26
CA GLY A 269 1.17 7.00 17.69
C GLY A 269 0.02 7.64 16.91
N PRO A 270 -0.65 6.90 16.01
CA PRO A 270 -1.69 7.42 15.13
C PRO A 270 -2.97 7.86 15.86
N ASP A 271 -3.21 7.32 17.07
CA ASP A 271 -4.41 7.57 17.85
C ASP A 271 -4.18 8.59 18.98
N VAL A 272 -3.01 9.21 19.03
CA VAL A 272 -2.67 10.28 19.98
C VAL A 272 -3.28 11.59 19.54
N THR A 273 -3.78 12.37 20.50
CA THR A 273 -4.23 13.75 20.29
C THR A 273 -3.41 14.69 21.19
N ILE A 274 -3.06 15.88 20.65
CA ILE A 274 -2.23 16.85 21.35
C ILE A 274 -2.84 18.24 21.12
N GLY A 275 -3.03 19.00 22.20
CA GLY A 275 -3.49 20.38 22.16
C GLY A 275 -2.41 21.34 21.70
N ARG A 276 -2.83 22.54 21.24
CA ARG A 276 -1.95 23.60 20.74
C ARG A 276 -1.00 24.08 21.83
N ASP A 277 0.11 24.68 21.39
CA ASP A 277 1.14 25.28 22.24
C ASP A 277 1.80 24.30 23.23
N THR A 278 1.52 22.99 23.07
CA THR A 278 2.19 21.93 23.80
C THR A 278 3.60 21.70 23.24
N ILE A 279 4.56 21.50 24.14
CA ILE A 279 5.98 21.27 23.81
C ILE A 279 6.33 19.83 24.13
N ILE A 280 6.83 19.10 23.13
CA ILE A 280 7.33 17.72 23.30
C ILE A 280 8.85 17.70 23.16
N TRP A 281 9.51 17.23 24.20
CA TRP A 281 10.97 17.11 24.26
C TRP A 281 11.47 15.77 23.68
N PRO A 282 12.76 15.69 23.29
CA PRO A 282 13.35 14.49 22.68
C PRO A 282 13.21 13.22 23.52
N ASN A 283 13.29 12.07 22.85
CA ASN A 283 13.16 10.73 23.40
C ASN A 283 11.80 10.49 24.11
N THR A 284 10.77 11.16 23.61
CA THR A 284 9.40 10.99 24.12
C THR A 284 8.61 10.07 23.22
N PHE A 285 7.90 9.13 23.83
CA PHE A 285 7.00 8.16 23.19
C PHE A 285 5.57 8.42 23.66
N LEU A 286 4.71 8.87 22.74
CA LEU A 286 3.28 9.03 22.97
C LEU A 286 2.56 7.88 22.26
N GLN A 287 1.87 7.02 22.98
CA GLN A 287 1.35 5.76 22.47
C GLN A 287 -0.11 5.52 22.85
N GLY A 288 -0.75 4.59 22.13
CA GLY A 288 -2.13 4.22 22.37
C GLY A 288 -3.09 5.40 22.15
N ARG A 289 -4.19 5.45 22.89
CA ARG A 289 -5.19 6.52 22.86
C ARG A 289 -4.88 7.62 23.89
N THR A 290 -3.65 8.11 23.85
CA THR A 290 -3.19 9.19 24.74
C THR A 290 -3.75 10.52 24.27
N THR A 291 -4.27 11.33 25.18
CA THR A 291 -4.72 12.70 24.97
C THR A 291 -3.87 13.66 25.79
N ILE A 292 -3.18 14.60 25.15
CA ILE A 292 -2.44 15.68 25.79
C ILE A 292 -3.24 16.97 25.59
N GLY A 293 -3.41 17.73 26.65
CA GLY A 293 -4.08 19.05 26.60
C GLY A 293 -3.27 20.12 25.86
N GLU A 294 -3.73 21.35 25.97
CA GLU A 294 -3.03 22.55 25.47
C GLU A 294 -1.96 23.01 26.47
N GLU A 295 -0.95 23.73 25.99
CA GLU A 295 0.10 24.39 26.81
C GLU A 295 0.86 23.43 27.75
N CYS A 296 0.86 22.13 27.44
CA CYS A 296 1.58 21.11 28.22
C CYS A 296 3.07 21.08 27.83
N VAL A 297 3.89 20.55 28.74
CA VAL A 297 5.31 20.24 28.49
C VAL A 297 5.57 18.79 28.81
N ILE A 298 5.92 17.99 27.80
CA ILE A 298 6.10 16.54 27.94
C ILE A 298 7.54 16.14 27.62
N GLY A 299 8.11 15.34 28.50
CA GLY A 299 9.49 14.84 28.36
C GLY A 299 10.55 15.75 29.00
N PRO A 300 11.85 15.57 28.70
CA PRO A 300 12.42 14.52 27.83
C PRO A 300 12.37 13.11 28.45
N ASN A 301 12.65 12.10 27.61
CA ASN A 301 12.75 10.68 28.03
C ASN A 301 11.46 10.14 28.68
N ALA A 302 10.30 10.55 28.19
CA ALA A 302 9.00 10.14 28.70
C ALA A 302 8.34 9.07 27.83
N ILE A 303 7.63 8.14 28.46
CA ILE A 303 6.72 7.20 27.79
C ILE A 303 5.33 7.43 28.37
N VAL A 304 4.41 7.87 27.51
CA VAL A 304 3.02 8.18 27.87
C VAL A 304 2.11 7.30 27.03
N ARG A 305 1.29 6.47 27.68
CA ARG A 305 0.45 5.50 26.97
C ARG A 305 -0.95 5.44 27.62
N ASP A 306 -1.99 5.48 26.76
CA ASP A 306 -3.39 5.27 27.14
C ASP A 306 -3.84 6.12 28.35
N CYS A 307 -3.46 7.39 28.37
CA CYS A 307 -3.82 8.30 29.46
C CYS A 307 -4.19 9.70 28.95
N VAL A 308 -4.69 10.52 29.85
CA VAL A 308 -5.03 11.92 29.62
C VAL A 308 -4.12 12.78 30.49
N VAL A 309 -3.50 13.78 29.90
CA VAL A 309 -2.60 14.76 30.53
C VAL A 309 -3.15 16.16 30.33
#